data_5204744b7b8a63938c24d70b7fc68080
#
_entry.id   5204744b7b8a63938c24d70b7fc68080
#
_cell.length_a   1.000
_cell.length_b   1.000
_cell.length_c   1.000
_cell.angle_alpha   90.00
_cell.angle_beta   90.00
_cell.angle_gamma   90.00
#
_symmetry.space_group_name_H-M   'P 1'
#
loop_
_entity.id
_entity.type
_entity.pdbx_description
1 polymer ?
#
loop_
_entity_poly.entity_id
_entity_poly.type
_entity_poly.pdbx_seq_one_letter_code
_entity_poly.pdbx_strand_id
1 'polypeptide(L)'
;GTSEYNLPADTIDLLEQVIRTNSGDQYTQSDLTINRISVSTYASIPNKLTQGRPIQVWIERLRDNPTINVWPVPDKNDTYIFKYYRMRRIQDAGSGAETADMNFRFLPCLVSGLAYYIAMKDPELASRIPMLKDMYEEQFRLAADEDRVKTPARFVPKISYV
;
A
#
# COMPACT_ATOMS: atom_id res chain seq x y z
N GLY A 1 -20.38 -6.62 -15.86
CA GLY A 1 -19.27 -5.95 -15.17
C GLY A 1 -17.91 -6.37 -15.71
N THR A 2 -16.89 -5.69 -15.29
CA THR A 2 -15.49 -5.96 -15.65
C THR A 2 -14.83 -6.67 -14.47
N SER A 3 -13.94 -7.62 -14.74
CA SER A 3 -13.18 -8.33 -13.69
C SER A 3 -11.88 -7.64 -13.33
N GLU A 4 -11.33 -6.85 -14.24
CA GLU A 4 -10.02 -6.21 -14.12
C GLU A 4 -10.14 -4.69 -14.02
N TYR A 5 -9.41 -4.10 -13.08
CA TYR A 5 -9.39 -2.64 -12.85
C TYR A 5 -7.96 -2.18 -12.60
N ASN A 6 -7.59 -1.04 -13.20
CA ASN A 6 -6.29 -0.42 -13.00
C ASN A 6 -6.22 0.28 -11.63
N LEU A 7 -5.09 0.13 -10.96
CA LEU A 7 -4.72 0.93 -9.80
C LEU A 7 -3.85 2.12 -10.25
N PRO A 8 -3.75 3.18 -9.43
CA PRO A 8 -2.79 4.25 -9.69
C PRO A 8 -1.36 3.72 -9.84
N ALA A 9 -0.61 4.25 -10.82
CA ALA A 9 0.72 3.78 -11.18
C ALA A 9 1.75 3.82 -10.03
N ASP A 10 1.55 4.74 -9.07
CA ASP A 10 2.38 4.88 -7.88
C ASP A 10 2.06 3.87 -6.76
N THR A 11 1.14 2.92 -6.99
CA THR A 11 0.76 1.91 -6.02
C THR A 11 1.82 0.81 -5.92
N ILE A 12 2.32 0.58 -4.71
CA ILE A 12 3.23 -0.53 -4.41
C ILE A 12 2.44 -1.79 -4.06
N ASP A 13 1.47 -1.66 -3.14
CA ASP A 13 0.61 -2.76 -2.69
C ASP A 13 -0.68 -2.25 -2.04
N LEU A 14 -1.65 -3.14 -1.88
CA LEU A 14 -2.85 -2.89 -1.08
C LEU A 14 -2.67 -3.48 0.32
N LEU A 15 -3.02 -2.71 1.34
CA LEU A 15 -2.95 -3.11 2.74
C LEU A 15 -4.25 -3.77 3.19
N GLU A 16 -5.35 -3.02 3.05
CA GLU A 16 -6.68 -3.44 3.45
C GLU A 16 -7.67 -3.12 2.34
N GLN A 17 -8.63 -3.99 2.11
CA GLN A 17 -9.66 -3.80 1.09
C GLN A 17 -11.01 -4.34 1.52
N VAL A 18 -12.06 -3.63 1.11
CA VAL A 18 -13.45 -4.02 1.32
C VAL A 18 -14.30 -3.69 0.09
N ILE A 19 -15.39 -4.40 -0.07
CA ILE A 19 -16.45 -4.04 -1.02
C ILE A 19 -17.54 -3.32 -0.26
N ARG A 20 -17.79 -2.07 -0.63
CA ARG A 20 -18.91 -1.28 -0.11
C ARG A 20 -20.11 -1.47 -1.00
N THR A 21 -21.24 -1.79 -0.39
CA THR A 21 -22.56 -1.86 -1.01
C THR A 21 -23.43 -0.71 -0.53
N ASN A 22 -24.40 -0.30 -1.33
CA ASN A 22 -25.37 0.78 -1.01
C ASN A 22 -24.69 2.06 -0.50
N SER A 23 -23.65 2.50 -1.19
CA SER A 23 -22.87 3.67 -0.79
C SER A 23 -23.73 4.93 -0.75
N GLY A 24 -23.67 5.65 0.37
CA GLY A 24 -24.43 6.88 0.59
C GLY A 24 -25.76 6.68 1.31
N ASP A 25 -26.21 5.46 1.51
CA ASP A 25 -27.38 5.19 2.33
C ASP A 25 -26.99 4.95 3.78
N GLN A 26 -27.44 5.83 4.67
CA GLN A 26 -27.13 5.79 6.10
C GLN A 26 -27.56 4.47 6.78
N TYR A 27 -28.61 3.83 6.30
CA TYR A 27 -29.23 2.67 6.94
C TYR A 27 -28.78 1.33 6.33
N THR A 28 -28.41 1.33 5.06
CA THR A 28 -28.14 0.08 4.33
C THR A 28 -26.72 -0.06 3.81
N GLN A 29 -25.90 1.00 3.92
CA GLN A 29 -24.48 0.92 3.54
C GLN A 29 -23.76 -0.14 4.37
N SER A 30 -23.05 -1.02 3.71
CA SER A 30 -22.28 -2.08 4.36
C SER A 30 -20.93 -2.27 3.68
N ASP A 31 -19.87 -2.40 4.48
CA ASP A 31 -18.52 -2.73 4.06
C ASP A 31 -18.28 -4.22 4.33
N LEU A 32 -18.08 -4.96 3.26
CA LEU A 32 -17.89 -6.40 3.29
C LEU A 32 -16.45 -6.75 2.95
N THR A 33 -15.84 -7.60 3.76
CA THR A 33 -14.47 -8.04 3.54
C THR A 33 -14.34 -8.80 2.22
N ILE A 34 -13.28 -8.48 1.46
CA ILE A 34 -12.90 -9.21 0.25
C ILE A 34 -11.56 -9.90 0.51
N ASN A 35 -11.47 -11.19 0.18
CA ASN A 35 -10.28 -11.98 0.45
C ASN A 35 -9.23 -11.79 -0.64
N ARG A 36 -8.00 -11.48 -0.24
CA ARG A 36 -6.86 -11.49 -1.16
C ARG A 36 -6.44 -12.92 -1.44
N ILE A 37 -6.30 -13.25 -2.72
CA ILE A 37 -5.89 -14.58 -3.17
C ILE A 37 -4.57 -14.52 -3.95
N SER A 38 -3.90 -15.68 -4.04
CA SER A 38 -2.68 -15.83 -4.83
C SER A 38 -3.00 -16.03 -6.31
N VAL A 39 -1.99 -15.85 -7.17
CA VAL A 39 -2.10 -16.12 -8.61
C VAL A 39 -2.50 -17.58 -8.88
N SER A 40 -1.96 -18.54 -8.12
CA SER A 40 -2.28 -19.94 -8.27
C SER A 40 -3.75 -20.24 -7.92
N THR A 41 -4.26 -19.62 -6.85
CA THR A 41 -5.68 -19.74 -6.47
C THR A 41 -6.57 -19.09 -7.53
N TYR A 42 -6.21 -17.92 -8.04
CA TYR A 42 -6.96 -17.28 -9.13
C TYR A 42 -6.93 -18.12 -10.40
N ALA A 43 -5.78 -18.70 -10.74
CA ALA A 43 -5.64 -19.57 -11.92
C ALA A 43 -6.50 -20.82 -11.84
N SER A 44 -6.69 -21.40 -10.65
CA SER A 44 -7.49 -22.62 -10.42
C SER A 44 -9.00 -22.40 -10.50
N ILE A 45 -9.48 -21.15 -10.55
CA ILE A 45 -10.91 -20.86 -10.71
C ILE A 45 -11.39 -21.35 -12.08
N PRO A 46 -12.31 -22.33 -12.16
CA PRO A 46 -12.71 -22.91 -13.45
C PRO A 46 -13.44 -21.92 -14.36
N ASN A 47 -14.34 -21.13 -13.80
CA ASN A 47 -15.09 -20.12 -14.54
C ASN A 47 -14.83 -18.71 -13.96
N LYS A 48 -13.96 -17.98 -14.63
CA LYS A 48 -13.61 -16.60 -14.26
C LYS A 48 -14.69 -15.56 -14.61
N LEU A 49 -15.66 -15.95 -15.42
CA LEU A 49 -16.77 -15.08 -15.88
C LEU A 49 -18.02 -15.18 -15.01
N THR A 50 -17.98 -16.00 -13.96
CA THR A 50 -19.10 -16.09 -13.01
C THR A 50 -19.43 -14.70 -12.47
N GLN A 51 -20.68 -14.29 -12.59
CA GLN A 51 -21.15 -12.99 -12.13
C GLN A 51 -21.71 -13.07 -10.71
N GLY A 52 -21.52 -12.00 -9.96
CA GLY A 52 -22.04 -11.89 -8.60
C GLY A 52 -21.32 -10.79 -7.82
N ARG A 53 -21.56 -10.75 -6.51
CA ARG A 53 -20.82 -9.86 -5.63
C ARG A 53 -19.35 -10.33 -5.51
N PRO A 54 -18.37 -9.45 -5.75
CA PRO A 54 -16.96 -9.80 -5.58
C PRO A 54 -16.64 -10.21 -4.12
N ILE A 55 -15.96 -11.34 -3.96
CA ILE A 55 -15.55 -11.89 -2.66
C ILE A 55 -14.05 -12.16 -2.59
N GLN A 56 -13.38 -12.20 -3.74
CA GLN A 56 -11.94 -12.45 -3.86
C GLN A 56 -11.30 -11.41 -4.77
N VAL A 57 -10.07 -11.06 -4.46
CA VAL A 57 -9.26 -10.15 -5.27
C VAL A 57 -7.84 -10.70 -5.40
N TRP A 58 -7.34 -10.69 -6.61
CA TRP A 58 -5.94 -10.92 -6.93
C TRP A 58 -5.32 -9.61 -7.41
N ILE A 59 -4.15 -9.27 -6.87
CA ILE A 59 -3.42 -8.05 -7.18
C ILE A 59 -2.26 -8.43 -8.08
N GLU A 60 -2.28 -7.92 -9.30
CA GLU A 60 -1.21 -8.09 -10.27
C GLU A 60 -0.31 -6.87 -10.27
N ARG A 61 0.96 -7.07 -9.90
CA ARG A 61 1.95 -6.01 -9.77
C ARG A 61 2.69 -5.84 -11.08
N LEU A 62 2.04 -5.20 -12.04
CA LEU A 62 2.67 -4.85 -13.31
C LEU A 62 3.60 -3.64 -13.14
N ARG A 63 4.57 -3.53 -14.04
CA ARG A 63 5.56 -2.46 -14.02
C ARG A 63 4.94 -1.07 -14.13
N ASP A 64 4.03 -0.89 -15.07
CA ASP A 64 3.51 0.43 -15.41
C ASP A 64 2.25 0.76 -14.61
N ASN A 65 1.27 -0.12 -14.61
CA ASN A 65 0.03 0.05 -13.86
C ASN A 65 -0.34 -1.27 -13.16
N PRO A 66 -0.23 -1.34 -11.83
CA PRO A 66 -0.76 -2.48 -11.10
C PRO A 66 -2.27 -2.62 -11.35
N THR A 67 -2.74 -3.85 -11.48
CA THR A 67 -4.16 -4.15 -11.67
C THR A 67 -4.72 -5.01 -10.54
N ILE A 68 -6.01 -4.94 -10.35
CA ILE A 68 -6.75 -5.87 -9.51
C ILE A 68 -7.68 -6.71 -10.39
N ASN A 69 -7.71 -7.98 -10.13
CA ASN A 69 -8.66 -8.92 -10.70
C ASN A 69 -9.62 -9.37 -9.61
N VAL A 70 -10.91 -9.11 -9.77
CA VAL A 70 -11.94 -9.46 -8.78
C VAL A 70 -12.74 -10.67 -9.26
N TRP A 71 -13.12 -11.52 -8.31
CA TRP A 71 -13.97 -12.66 -8.57
C TRP A 71 -14.98 -12.87 -7.43
N PRO A 72 -16.25 -13.19 -7.74
CA PRO A 72 -16.93 -13.12 -9.05
C PRO A 72 -16.88 -11.74 -9.71
N VAL A 73 -17.13 -11.72 -11.02
CA VAL A 73 -17.26 -10.46 -11.78
C VAL A 73 -18.52 -9.73 -11.29
N PRO A 74 -18.46 -8.41 -11.02
CA PRO A 74 -19.64 -7.67 -10.57
C PRO A 74 -20.84 -7.88 -11.49
N ASP A 75 -21.98 -8.29 -10.94
CA ASP A 75 -23.21 -8.55 -11.66
C ASP A 75 -24.01 -7.27 -11.99
N LYS A 76 -23.73 -6.18 -11.27
CA LYS A 76 -24.39 -4.89 -11.42
C LYS A 76 -23.37 -3.76 -11.50
N ASN A 77 -23.61 -2.80 -12.38
CA ASN A 77 -22.84 -1.59 -12.46
C ASN A 77 -23.20 -0.66 -11.29
N ASP A 78 -22.20 0.09 -10.82
CA ASP A 78 -22.31 1.14 -9.80
C ASP A 78 -22.93 0.70 -8.44
N THR A 79 -23.04 -0.62 -8.22
CA THR A 79 -23.59 -1.16 -6.96
C THR A 79 -22.48 -1.44 -5.95
N TYR A 80 -21.31 -1.78 -6.44
CA TYR A 80 -20.16 -2.16 -5.61
C TYR A 80 -19.05 -1.13 -5.75
N ILE A 81 -18.56 -0.62 -4.61
CA ILE A 81 -17.41 0.26 -4.56
C ILE A 81 -16.26 -0.48 -3.89
N PHE A 82 -15.15 -0.65 -4.60
CA PHE A 82 -13.93 -1.20 -4.04
C PHE A 82 -13.21 -0.11 -3.23
N LYS A 83 -13.20 -0.24 -1.92
CA LYS A 83 -12.49 0.64 -0.98
C LYS A 83 -11.23 -0.04 -0.53
N TYR A 84 -10.11 0.67 -0.58
CA TYR A 84 -8.82 0.10 -0.20
C TYR A 84 -7.89 1.14 0.41
N TYR A 85 -7.01 0.66 1.27
CA TYR A 85 -5.83 1.39 1.71
C TYR A 85 -4.64 0.85 0.93
N ARG A 86 -3.84 1.75 0.36
CA ARG A 86 -2.69 1.37 -0.45
C ARG A 86 -1.38 1.92 0.10
N MET A 87 -0.33 1.17 -0.09
CA MET A 87 1.02 1.67 0.00
C MET A 87 1.38 2.30 -1.34
N ARG A 88 1.75 3.56 -1.33
CA ARG A 88 2.18 4.27 -2.53
C ARG A 88 3.67 4.58 -2.50
N ARG A 89 4.28 4.68 -3.65
CA ARG A 89 5.65 5.16 -3.80
C ARG A 89 5.71 6.64 -3.40
N ILE A 90 6.76 7.01 -2.69
CA ILE A 90 7.09 8.41 -2.42
C ILE A 90 7.40 9.08 -3.76
N GLN A 91 6.84 10.25 -4.00
CA GLN A 91 7.11 11.02 -5.21
C GLN A 91 8.51 11.65 -5.14
N ASP A 92 9.20 11.59 -6.26
CA ASP A 92 10.48 12.27 -6.39
C ASP A 92 10.26 13.79 -6.43
N ALA A 93 11.10 14.56 -5.75
CA ALA A 93 11.13 16.01 -5.90
C ALA A 93 11.72 16.32 -7.29
N GLY A 94 10.87 16.72 -8.23
CA GLY A 94 11.24 16.91 -9.63
C GLY A 94 12.06 18.17 -9.89
N SER A 95 11.84 19.19 -9.08
CA SER A 95 12.55 20.48 -9.20
C SER A 95 12.90 21.04 -7.80
N GLY A 96 13.86 21.94 -7.74
CA GLY A 96 14.26 22.60 -6.50
C GLY A 96 13.19 23.45 -5.81
N ALA A 97 12.04 23.64 -6.46
CA ALA A 97 10.88 24.37 -5.91
C ALA A 97 9.82 23.43 -5.31
N GLU A 98 9.94 22.13 -5.51
CA GLU A 98 8.98 21.14 -5.03
C GLU A 98 9.31 20.68 -3.61
N THR A 99 8.26 20.47 -2.82
CA THR A 99 8.40 19.91 -1.46
C THR A 99 8.53 18.41 -1.53
N ALA A 100 9.46 17.83 -0.75
CA ALA A 100 9.60 16.39 -0.65
C ALA A 100 8.31 15.74 -0.11
N ASP A 101 7.86 14.67 -0.77
CA ASP A 101 6.65 13.91 -0.40
C ASP A 101 6.92 12.99 0.80
N MET A 102 7.20 13.60 1.95
CA MET A 102 7.44 12.86 3.19
C MET A 102 6.94 13.61 4.42
N ASN A 103 6.66 12.87 5.48
CA ASN A 103 6.25 13.44 6.74
C ASN A 103 7.41 14.22 7.38
N PHE A 104 7.10 15.32 8.08
CA PHE A 104 8.09 16.18 8.74
C PHE A 104 9.03 15.44 9.70
N ARG A 105 8.56 14.32 10.32
CA ARG A 105 9.36 13.48 11.22
C ARG A 105 10.55 12.81 10.53
N PHE A 106 10.48 12.61 9.20
CA PHE A 106 11.57 12.05 8.41
C PHE A 106 12.53 13.10 7.84
N LEU A 107 12.27 14.40 8.02
CA LEU A 107 13.16 15.46 7.50
C LEU A 107 14.59 15.39 8.09
N PRO A 108 14.79 15.19 9.41
CA PRO A 108 16.14 15.02 9.96
C PRO A 108 16.86 13.79 9.36
N CYS A 109 16.13 12.71 9.13
CA CYS A 109 16.65 11.52 8.47
C CYS A 109 17.04 11.80 7.02
N LEU A 110 16.22 12.56 6.27
CA LEU A 110 16.54 12.95 4.89
C LEU A 110 17.82 13.78 4.84
N VAL A 111 17.95 14.78 5.72
CA VAL A 111 19.14 15.66 5.76
C VAL A 111 20.41 14.87 6.11
N SER A 112 20.37 14.03 7.13
CA SER A 112 21.52 13.21 7.53
C SER A 112 21.87 12.16 6.47
N GLY A 113 20.87 11.54 5.84
CA GLY A 113 21.06 10.61 4.75
C GLY A 113 21.67 11.27 3.52
N LEU A 114 21.18 12.44 3.14
CA LEU A 114 21.74 13.22 2.03
C LEU A 114 23.19 13.59 2.28
N ALA A 115 23.52 14.08 3.48
CA ALA A 115 24.88 14.38 3.88
C ALA A 115 25.79 13.16 3.79
N TYR A 116 25.34 11.99 4.26
CA TYR A 116 26.06 10.72 4.16
C TYR A 116 26.31 10.33 2.69
N TYR A 117 25.30 10.35 1.83
CA TYR A 117 25.44 9.98 0.42
C TYR A 117 26.30 10.96 -0.39
N ILE A 118 26.28 12.25 -0.06
CA ILE A 118 27.18 13.24 -0.68
C ILE A 118 28.63 12.98 -0.24
N ALA A 119 28.85 12.75 1.06
CA ALA A 119 30.19 12.48 1.59
C ALA A 119 30.83 11.23 0.96
N MET A 120 30.02 10.21 0.58
CA MET A 120 30.53 9.03 -0.13
C MET A 120 31.10 9.33 -1.52
N LYS A 121 30.72 10.46 -2.13
CA LYS A 121 31.18 10.88 -3.47
C LYS A 121 32.40 11.78 -3.41
N ASP A 122 32.77 12.28 -2.22
CA ASP A 122 33.88 13.19 -2.02
C ASP A 122 35.01 12.51 -1.21
N PRO A 123 36.18 12.23 -1.84
CA PRO A 123 37.31 11.59 -1.16
C PRO A 123 37.83 12.36 0.05
N GLU A 124 37.68 13.70 0.07
CA GLU A 124 38.14 14.53 1.20
C GLU A 124 37.31 14.33 2.47
N LEU A 125 36.07 13.87 2.31
CA LEU A 125 35.15 13.60 3.41
C LEU A 125 35.18 12.16 3.92
N ALA A 126 36.07 11.31 3.39
CA ALA A 126 36.12 9.88 3.72
C ALA A 126 36.23 9.60 5.24
N SER A 127 36.93 10.44 5.99
CA SER A 127 37.07 10.30 7.45
C SER A 127 35.76 10.55 8.22
N ARG A 128 34.78 11.25 7.62
CA ARG A 128 33.49 11.58 8.24
C ARG A 128 32.37 10.56 7.93
N ILE A 129 32.60 9.70 6.96
CA ILE A 129 31.59 8.74 6.49
C ILE A 129 31.02 7.86 7.62
N PRO A 130 31.86 7.26 8.53
CA PRO A 130 31.29 6.44 9.60
C PRO A 130 30.35 7.21 10.53
N MET A 131 30.77 8.42 10.95
CA MET A 131 29.96 9.27 11.82
C MET A 131 28.62 9.69 11.14
N LEU A 132 28.67 10.07 9.87
CA LEU A 132 27.48 10.46 9.11
C LEU A 132 26.52 9.28 8.92
N LYS A 133 27.06 8.08 8.73
CA LYS A 133 26.28 6.85 8.65
C LYS A 133 25.54 6.58 9.96
N ASP A 134 26.26 6.63 11.10
CA ASP A 134 25.65 6.40 12.41
C ASP A 134 24.55 7.43 12.71
N MET A 135 24.78 8.70 12.38
CA MET A 135 23.76 9.75 12.51
C MET A 135 22.52 9.46 11.65
N TYR A 136 22.72 9.04 10.40
CA TYR A 136 21.62 8.69 9.50
C TYR A 136 20.81 7.51 10.04
N GLU A 137 21.47 6.43 10.47
CA GLU A 137 20.82 5.24 11.01
C GLU A 137 20.05 5.55 12.31
N GLU A 138 20.61 6.39 13.18
CA GLU A 138 19.92 6.84 14.39
C GLU A 138 18.66 7.66 14.07
N GLN A 139 18.77 8.65 13.18
CA GLN A 139 17.62 9.48 12.78
C GLN A 139 16.55 8.64 12.09
N PHE A 140 16.94 7.67 11.26
CA PHE A 140 16.00 6.76 10.64
C PHE A 140 15.27 5.90 11.68
N ARG A 141 15.99 5.36 12.67
CA ARG A 141 15.40 4.55 13.74
C ARG A 141 14.40 5.36 14.57
N LEU A 142 14.75 6.59 14.94
CA LEU A 142 13.87 7.48 15.70
C LEU A 142 12.59 7.81 14.91
N ALA A 143 12.73 8.16 13.64
CA ALA A 143 11.59 8.45 12.78
C ALA A 143 10.69 7.22 12.57
N ALA A 144 11.26 6.04 12.38
CA ALA A 144 10.52 4.78 12.23
C ALA A 144 9.79 4.38 13.52
N ASP A 145 10.40 4.58 14.69
CA ASP A 145 9.77 4.31 15.97
C ASP A 145 8.61 5.28 16.26
N GLU A 146 8.71 6.52 15.83
CA GLU A 146 7.63 7.50 15.91
C GLU A 146 6.47 7.16 14.95
N ASP A 147 6.80 6.69 13.73
CA ASP A 147 5.81 6.35 12.70
C ASP A 147 5.07 5.03 12.98
N ARG A 148 5.55 4.23 13.91
CA ARG A 148 4.94 2.95 14.25
C ARG A 148 3.52 3.12 14.77
N VAL A 149 2.60 2.31 14.25
CA VAL A 149 1.22 2.24 14.75
C VAL A 149 1.21 1.79 16.21
N LYS A 150 0.77 2.66 17.11
CA LYS A 150 0.67 2.41 18.56
C LYS A 150 -0.71 1.85 18.94
N THR A 151 -1.19 0.86 18.19
CA THR A 151 -2.47 0.21 18.47
C THR A 151 -2.23 -1.11 19.20
N PRO A 152 -2.93 -1.40 20.31
CA PRO A 152 -2.80 -2.68 20.97
C PRO A 152 -3.25 -3.81 20.03
N ALA A 153 -2.42 -4.84 19.88
CA ALA A 153 -2.78 -6.03 19.13
C ALA A 153 -3.81 -6.82 19.93
N ARG A 154 -5.02 -7.00 19.38
CA ARG A 154 -6.05 -7.85 19.95
C ARG A 154 -6.21 -9.11 19.11
N PHE A 155 -5.83 -10.25 19.66
CA PHE A 155 -6.08 -11.54 19.04
C PHE A 155 -7.47 -12.03 19.44
N VAL A 156 -8.38 -12.13 18.49
CA VAL A 156 -9.70 -12.74 18.69
C VAL A 156 -9.67 -14.10 18.01
N PRO A 157 -9.77 -15.22 18.76
CA PRO A 157 -9.87 -16.54 18.17
C PRO A 157 -11.13 -16.63 17.31
N LYS A 158 -10.98 -16.99 16.04
CA LYS A 158 -12.11 -17.29 15.17
C LYS A 158 -12.56 -18.71 15.48
N ILE A 159 -13.68 -18.87 16.19
CA ILE A 159 -14.31 -20.17 16.39
C ILE A 159 -15.01 -20.53 15.08
N SER A 160 -14.47 -21.51 14.35
CA SER A 160 -15.18 -22.15 13.24
C SER A 160 -16.04 -23.26 13.83
N TYR A 161 -17.34 -23.10 13.82
CA TYR A 161 -18.24 -24.23 14.00
C TYR A 161 -18.22 -25.06 12.73
N VAL A 162 -17.84 -26.32 12.84
CA VAL A 162 -17.92 -27.32 11.77
C VAL A 162 -19.35 -27.84 11.72
#